data_ad203bfd871b384227857143711b1f0d
#
_entry.id   ad203bfd871b384227857143711b1f0d
#
_cell.length_a   1.000
_cell.length_b   1.000
_cell.length_c   1.000
_cell.angle_alpha   90.00
_cell.angle_beta   90.00
_cell.angle_gamma   90.00
#
_symmetry.space_group_name_H-M   'P 1'
#
loop_
_entity.id
_entity.type
_entity.pdbx_description
1 polymer ?
#
loop_
_entity_poly.entity_id
_entity_poly.type
_entity_poly.pdbx_seq_one_letter_code
_entity_poly.pdbx_strand_id
1 'polypeptide(L)'
;IPFPSSKKAKVDYMWRDIQRRANFYSIPEPLAQVPYPLQNFDKANLVGIIMNKRGKYLEYLKETYRLWFLKGIEAGSEENLRSIFSTLNMEADEVLKEASSDNTSLAYKEETERARVKGIFGAPSFTVKNEIFWGDDRLEDAIRYAKEISSDSSVCATD
;
A
#
# COMPACT_ATOMS: atom_id res chain seq x y z
N ILE A 1 -14.97 -1.12 8.30
CA ILE A 1 -14.50 -1.90 7.14
C ILE A 1 -15.45 -1.62 5.99
N PRO A 2 -14.98 -1.06 4.84
CA PRO A 2 -15.83 -0.68 3.71
C PRO A 2 -16.49 -1.87 3.01
N PHE A 3 -15.92 -3.07 3.18
CA PHE A 3 -16.42 -4.33 2.62
C PHE A 3 -16.64 -5.37 3.73
N PRO A 4 -17.69 -5.22 4.58
CA PRO A 4 -17.96 -6.18 5.62
C PRO A 4 -18.44 -7.52 5.03
N SER A 5 -18.01 -8.63 5.64
CA SER A 5 -18.35 -9.99 5.20
C SER A 5 -19.88 -10.23 5.10
N SER A 6 -20.67 -9.48 5.88
CA SER A 6 -22.16 -9.53 5.82
C SER A 6 -22.76 -9.00 4.50
N LYS A 7 -21.99 -8.27 3.69
CA LYS A 7 -22.40 -7.75 2.38
C LYS A 7 -21.75 -8.56 1.25
N LYS A 8 -22.09 -9.84 1.17
CA LYS A 8 -21.47 -10.80 0.24
C LYS A 8 -21.38 -10.28 -1.20
N ALA A 9 -22.45 -9.79 -1.77
CA ALA A 9 -22.48 -9.28 -3.15
C ALA A 9 -21.45 -8.15 -3.38
N LYS A 10 -21.25 -7.27 -2.39
CA LYS A 10 -20.27 -6.19 -2.46
C LYS A 10 -18.83 -6.73 -2.37
N VAL A 11 -18.61 -7.74 -1.55
CA VAL A 11 -17.31 -8.41 -1.43
C VAL A 11 -16.95 -9.18 -2.70
N ASP A 12 -17.91 -9.93 -3.25
CA ASP A 12 -17.72 -10.66 -4.50
C ASP A 12 -17.43 -9.71 -5.67
N TYR A 13 -18.14 -8.57 -5.74
CA TYR A 13 -17.85 -7.53 -6.73
C TYR A 13 -16.43 -6.97 -6.56
N MET A 14 -16.01 -6.64 -5.34
CA MET A 14 -14.67 -6.14 -5.05
C MET A 14 -13.59 -7.09 -5.59
N TRP A 15 -13.69 -8.39 -5.30
CA TRP A 15 -12.71 -9.37 -5.78
C TRP A 15 -12.72 -9.49 -7.30
N ARG A 16 -13.91 -9.47 -7.92
CA ARG A 16 -14.01 -9.51 -9.38
C ARG A 16 -13.43 -8.25 -10.02
N ASP A 17 -13.61 -7.11 -9.40
CA ASP A 17 -13.07 -5.85 -9.92
C ASP A 17 -11.55 -5.78 -9.78
N ILE A 18 -10.99 -6.24 -8.67
CA ILE A 18 -9.53 -6.41 -8.50
C ILE A 18 -8.94 -7.27 -9.62
N GLN A 19 -9.57 -8.39 -9.98
CA GLN A 19 -9.12 -9.23 -11.09
C GLN A 19 -9.14 -8.48 -12.44
N ARG A 20 -10.22 -7.74 -12.72
CA ARG A 20 -10.32 -6.93 -13.95
C ARG A 20 -9.22 -5.88 -14.03
N ARG A 21 -8.96 -5.19 -12.90
CA ARG A 21 -7.91 -4.17 -12.82
C ARG A 21 -6.52 -4.80 -12.96
N ALA A 22 -6.27 -5.93 -12.33
CA ALA A 22 -5.01 -6.67 -12.49
C ALA A 22 -4.77 -7.04 -13.96
N ASN A 23 -5.79 -7.58 -14.63
CA ASN A 23 -5.71 -7.92 -16.06
C ASN A 23 -5.48 -6.67 -16.94
N PHE A 24 -6.15 -5.57 -16.64
CA PHE A 24 -5.97 -4.31 -17.38
C PHE A 24 -4.51 -3.81 -17.32
N TYR A 25 -3.87 -3.93 -16.17
CA TYR A 25 -2.47 -3.53 -15.97
C TYR A 25 -1.46 -4.65 -16.25
N SER A 26 -1.88 -5.79 -16.80
CA SER A 26 -1.02 -6.97 -17.03
C SER A 26 -0.28 -7.43 -15.75
N ILE A 27 -0.92 -7.28 -14.59
CA ILE A 27 -0.45 -7.79 -13.32
C ILE A 27 -0.95 -9.24 -13.16
N PRO A 28 -0.16 -10.16 -12.56
CA PRO A 28 -0.62 -11.53 -12.31
C PRO A 28 -1.96 -11.55 -11.58
N GLU A 29 -2.89 -12.37 -12.07
CA GLU A 29 -4.24 -12.46 -11.50
C GLU A 29 -4.19 -12.98 -10.05
N PRO A 30 -4.82 -12.26 -9.11
CA PRO A 30 -4.89 -12.70 -7.72
C PRO A 30 -5.65 -14.02 -7.58
N LEU A 31 -5.30 -14.80 -6.55
CA LEU A 31 -6.08 -15.97 -6.16
C LEU A 31 -7.54 -15.58 -5.90
N ALA A 32 -8.48 -16.47 -6.23
CA ALA A 32 -9.90 -16.25 -6.01
C ALA A 32 -10.28 -16.03 -4.53
N GLN A 33 -9.48 -16.61 -3.63
CA GLN A 33 -9.64 -16.45 -2.19
C GLN A 33 -8.28 -16.18 -1.55
N VAL A 34 -8.12 -14.99 -1.01
CA VAL A 34 -6.99 -14.61 -0.18
C VAL A 34 -7.46 -14.30 1.24
N PRO A 35 -6.59 -14.40 2.27
CA PRO A 35 -6.94 -13.98 3.63
C PRO A 35 -7.48 -12.53 3.65
N TYR A 36 -8.74 -12.37 4.06
CA TYR A 36 -9.43 -11.07 4.16
C TYR A 36 -10.64 -11.17 5.09
N PRO A 37 -10.88 -10.24 6.02
CA PRO A 37 -9.99 -9.12 6.37
C PRO A 37 -8.67 -9.58 7.00
N LEU A 38 -7.62 -8.77 6.86
CA LEU A 38 -6.33 -9.06 7.48
C LEU A 38 -6.41 -8.96 9.01
N GLN A 39 -5.75 -9.88 9.70
CA GLN A 39 -5.60 -9.88 11.16
C GLN A 39 -4.31 -9.17 11.60
N ASN A 40 -3.28 -9.22 10.76
CA ASN A 40 -1.94 -8.73 11.08
C ASN A 40 -1.56 -7.43 10.36
N PHE A 41 -2.54 -6.61 9.94
CA PHE A 41 -2.29 -5.39 9.18
C PHE A 41 -1.44 -4.36 9.94
N ASP A 42 -1.59 -4.25 11.27
CA ASP A 42 -0.78 -3.34 12.08
C ASP A 42 0.70 -3.73 12.03
N LYS A 43 1.00 -5.03 12.16
CA LYS A 43 2.37 -5.54 12.07
C LYS A 43 2.98 -5.29 10.69
N ALA A 44 2.20 -5.49 9.61
CA ALA A 44 2.63 -5.18 8.26
C ALA A 44 2.97 -3.69 8.10
N ASN A 45 2.15 -2.81 8.66
CA ASN A 45 2.36 -1.37 8.60
C ASN A 45 3.58 -0.91 9.42
N LEU A 46 3.76 -1.42 10.63
CA LEU A 46 4.94 -1.13 11.46
C LEU A 46 6.25 -1.54 10.77
N VAL A 47 6.27 -2.72 10.16
CA VAL A 47 7.39 -3.15 9.31
C VAL A 47 7.55 -2.21 8.12
N GLY A 48 6.46 -1.78 7.49
CA GLY A 48 6.48 -0.80 6.40
C GLY A 48 7.18 0.51 6.78
N ILE A 49 6.98 1.01 8.01
CA ILE A 49 7.69 2.20 8.53
C ILE A 49 9.21 1.96 8.54
N ILE A 50 9.66 0.81 9.02
CA ILE A 50 11.10 0.46 9.05
C ILE A 50 11.65 0.32 7.63
N MET A 51 10.93 -0.36 6.76
CA MET A 51 11.36 -0.56 5.38
C MET A 51 11.44 0.76 4.60
N ASN A 52 10.54 1.71 4.90
CA ASN A 52 10.61 3.06 4.35
C ASN A 52 11.86 3.82 4.82
N LYS A 53 12.19 3.78 6.12
CA LYS A 53 13.42 4.37 6.67
C LYS A 53 14.69 3.79 6.04
N ARG A 54 14.65 2.50 5.68
CA ARG A 54 15.78 1.78 5.04
C ARG A 54 15.79 1.94 3.50
N GLY A 55 14.88 2.71 2.90
CA GLY A 55 14.77 2.92 1.46
C GLY A 55 14.35 1.68 0.67
N LYS A 56 13.73 0.69 1.34
CA LYS A 56 13.32 -0.60 0.76
C LYS A 56 11.79 -0.83 0.78
N TYR A 57 11.03 0.26 0.88
CA TYR A 57 9.56 0.14 1.02
C TYR A 57 8.91 -0.50 -0.20
N LEU A 58 9.34 -0.14 -1.42
CA LEU A 58 8.72 -0.66 -2.64
C LEU A 58 8.99 -2.15 -2.83
N GLU A 59 10.20 -2.62 -2.52
CA GLU A 59 10.54 -4.04 -2.57
C GLU A 59 9.73 -4.82 -1.53
N TYR A 60 9.63 -4.30 -0.32
CA TYR A 60 8.80 -4.86 0.76
C TYR A 60 7.34 -4.96 0.32
N LEU A 61 6.77 -3.87 -0.21
CA LEU A 61 5.37 -3.81 -0.62
C LEU A 61 5.08 -4.81 -1.74
N LYS A 62 5.92 -4.86 -2.77
CA LYS A 62 5.77 -5.80 -3.90
C LYS A 62 5.78 -7.25 -3.42
N GLU A 63 6.73 -7.60 -2.55
CA GLU A 63 6.86 -8.96 -2.06
C GLU A 63 5.73 -9.33 -1.10
N THR A 64 5.29 -8.40 -0.24
CA THR A 64 4.11 -8.56 0.63
C THR A 64 2.88 -8.91 -0.20
N TYR A 65 2.61 -8.15 -1.27
CA TYR A 65 1.44 -8.38 -2.13
C TYR A 65 1.58 -9.64 -2.97
N ARG A 66 2.78 -9.96 -3.46
CA ARG A 66 3.03 -11.22 -4.17
C ARG A 66 2.69 -12.43 -3.30
N LEU A 67 3.17 -12.44 -2.07
CA LEU A 67 2.88 -13.53 -1.13
C LEU A 67 1.40 -13.57 -0.74
N TRP A 68 0.78 -12.43 -0.48
CA TRP A 68 -0.61 -12.37 -0.09
C TRP A 68 -1.54 -12.74 -1.24
N PHE A 69 -1.45 -12.06 -2.39
CA PHE A 69 -2.40 -12.23 -3.49
C PHE A 69 -2.13 -13.46 -4.37
N LEU A 70 -0.87 -13.88 -4.51
CA LEU A 70 -0.52 -15.00 -5.41
C LEU A 70 -0.20 -16.30 -4.67
N LYS A 71 0.02 -16.25 -3.35
CA LYS A 71 0.34 -17.44 -2.54
C LYS A 71 -0.64 -17.66 -1.39
N GLY A 72 -1.54 -16.72 -1.11
CA GLY A 72 -2.50 -16.80 -0.02
C GLY A 72 -1.89 -16.66 1.38
N ILE A 73 -0.65 -16.14 1.48
CA ILE A 73 0.05 -15.95 2.75
C ILE A 73 -0.28 -14.55 3.26
N GLU A 74 -1.02 -14.48 4.37
CA GLU A 74 -1.55 -13.23 4.91
C GLU A 74 -0.45 -12.18 5.14
N ALA A 75 -0.66 -10.96 4.62
CA ALA A 75 0.25 -9.84 4.85
C ALA A 75 0.40 -9.55 6.35
N GLY A 76 1.66 -9.42 6.81
CA GLY A 76 1.99 -9.18 8.22
C GLY A 76 2.03 -10.44 9.09
N SER A 77 1.64 -11.61 8.57
CA SER A 77 1.85 -12.88 9.29
C SER A 77 3.36 -13.16 9.44
N GLU A 78 3.70 -13.98 10.43
CA GLU A 78 5.10 -14.38 10.68
C GLU A 78 5.73 -15.02 9.42
N GLU A 79 4.98 -15.92 8.77
CA GLU A 79 5.39 -16.58 7.54
C GLU A 79 5.64 -15.56 6.41
N ASN A 80 4.71 -14.62 6.21
CA ASN A 80 4.84 -13.57 5.19
C ASN A 80 6.10 -12.74 5.42
N LEU A 81 6.28 -12.21 6.63
CA LEU A 81 7.40 -11.33 6.96
C LEU A 81 8.76 -12.03 6.87
N ARG A 82 8.88 -13.26 7.40
CA ARG A 82 10.14 -14.02 7.31
C ARG A 82 10.49 -14.36 5.86
N SER A 83 9.50 -14.70 5.04
CA SER A 83 9.71 -14.95 3.60
C SER A 83 10.20 -13.71 2.87
N ILE A 84 9.62 -12.54 3.18
CA ILE A 84 10.06 -11.25 2.62
C ILE A 84 11.52 -10.98 3.00
N PHE A 85 11.86 -11.07 4.27
CA PHE A 85 13.21 -10.75 4.74
C PHE A 85 14.25 -11.70 4.18
N SER A 86 13.92 -12.99 4.04
CA SER A 86 14.77 -13.95 3.33
C SER A 86 15.02 -13.52 1.87
N THR A 87 13.97 -13.13 1.15
CA THR A 87 14.07 -12.65 -0.24
C THR A 87 14.92 -11.37 -0.35
N LEU A 88 14.81 -10.47 0.62
CA LEU A 88 15.53 -9.20 0.64
C LEU A 88 16.93 -9.28 1.27
N ASN A 89 17.38 -10.48 1.66
CA ASN A 89 18.65 -10.72 2.36
C ASN A 89 18.78 -9.86 3.63
N MET A 90 17.77 -9.89 4.48
CA MET A 90 17.69 -9.12 5.73
C MET A 90 17.50 -10.04 6.93
N GLU A 91 18.05 -9.65 8.07
CA GLU A 91 17.85 -10.36 9.33
C GLU A 91 16.46 -10.08 9.89
N ALA A 92 15.58 -11.10 9.86
CA ALA A 92 14.19 -10.96 10.23
C ALA A 92 14.00 -10.49 11.68
N ASP A 93 14.73 -11.09 12.61
CA ASP A 93 14.58 -10.80 14.04
C ASP A 93 14.99 -9.36 14.39
N GLU A 94 16.00 -8.81 13.71
CA GLU A 94 16.40 -7.41 13.85
C GLU A 94 15.27 -6.46 13.42
N VAL A 95 14.73 -6.67 12.22
CA VAL A 95 13.66 -5.82 11.67
C VAL A 95 12.39 -5.92 12.50
N LEU A 96 12.00 -7.13 12.92
CA LEU A 96 10.82 -7.36 13.74
C LEU A 96 10.94 -6.74 15.13
N LYS A 97 12.12 -6.79 15.73
CA LYS A 97 12.41 -6.12 17.01
C LYS A 97 12.29 -4.60 16.87
N GLU A 98 12.87 -4.02 15.82
CA GLU A 98 12.77 -2.58 15.54
C GLU A 98 11.31 -2.18 15.27
N ALA A 99 10.57 -2.96 14.48
CA ALA A 99 9.16 -2.71 14.19
C ALA A 99 8.26 -2.74 15.44
N SER A 100 8.62 -3.53 16.46
CA SER A 100 7.88 -3.63 17.72
C SER A 100 8.23 -2.54 18.74
N SER A 101 9.12 -1.61 18.41
CA SER A 101 9.54 -0.53 19.33
C SER A 101 8.49 0.58 19.47
N ASP A 102 8.50 1.25 20.62
CA ASP A 102 7.65 2.43 20.87
C ASP A 102 7.91 3.55 19.83
N ASN A 103 9.18 3.73 19.44
CA ASN A 103 9.56 4.71 18.43
C ASN A 103 8.90 4.42 17.07
N THR A 104 8.81 3.16 16.67
CA THR A 104 8.14 2.77 15.42
C THR A 104 6.63 2.95 15.53
N SER A 105 6.05 2.60 16.68
CA SER A 105 4.64 2.84 16.96
C SER A 105 4.28 4.33 16.91
N LEU A 106 5.14 5.18 17.46
CA LEU A 106 4.97 6.64 17.40
C LEU A 106 5.06 7.13 15.95
N ALA A 107 6.08 6.72 15.21
CA ALA A 107 6.25 7.10 13.80
C ALA A 107 5.04 6.68 12.94
N TYR A 108 4.47 5.50 13.18
CA TYR A 108 3.26 5.04 12.48
C TYR A 108 2.06 5.95 12.77
N LYS A 109 1.87 6.35 14.04
CA LYS A 109 0.81 7.29 14.43
C LYS A 109 1.00 8.66 13.79
N GLU A 110 2.23 9.17 13.75
CA GLU A 110 2.56 10.45 13.13
C GLU A 110 2.29 10.44 11.61
N GLU A 111 2.65 9.37 10.90
CA GLU A 111 2.36 9.24 9.47
C GLU A 111 0.85 9.17 9.21
N THR A 112 0.11 8.44 10.05
CA THR A 112 -1.35 8.35 9.95
C THR A 112 -2.00 9.72 10.19
N GLU A 113 -1.54 10.47 11.20
CA GLU A 113 -2.03 11.82 11.47
C GLU A 113 -1.68 12.80 10.36
N ARG A 114 -0.48 12.70 9.80
CA ARG A 114 -0.06 13.50 8.64
C ARG A 114 -0.96 13.27 7.43
N ALA A 115 -1.32 12.02 7.16
CA ALA A 115 -2.28 11.68 6.10
C ALA A 115 -3.67 12.28 6.41
N ARG A 116 -4.14 12.17 7.65
CA ARG A 116 -5.42 12.72 8.10
C ARG A 116 -5.49 14.25 7.95
N VAL A 117 -4.44 14.95 8.38
CA VAL A 117 -4.35 16.42 8.23
C VAL A 117 -4.37 16.86 6.77
N LYS A 118 -3.80 16.06 5.86
CA LYS A 118 -3.89 16.29 4.42
C LYS A 118 -5.28 15.99 3.83
N GLY A 119 -6.22 15.48 4.61
CA GLY A 119 -7.55 15.10 4.14
C GLY A 119 -7.64 13.73 3.49
N ILE A 120 -6.61 12.90 3.61
CA ILE A 120 -6.61 11.51 3.09
C ILE A 120 -7.49 10.66 4.00
N PHE A 121 -8.50 10.03 3.42
CA PHE A 121 -9.52 9.23 4.13
C PHE A 121 -9.58 7.76 3.68
N GLY A 122 -8.79 7.38 2.69
CA GLY A 122 -8.79 6.02 2.15
C GLY A 122 -7.55 5.69 1.33
N ALA A 123 -7.38 4.42 1.02
CA ALA A 123 -6.28 3.89 0.21
C ALA A 123 -6.84 3.12 -1.01
N PRO A 124 -6.18 3.20 -2.17
CA PRO A 124 -5.05 4.09 -2.47
C PRO A 124 -5.47 5.55 -2.57
N SER A 125 -4.59 6.48 -2.20
CA SER A 125 -4.73 7.91 -2.47
C SER A 125 -3.46 8.44 -3.07
N PHE A 126 -3.60 9.28 -4.10
CA PHE A 126 -2.49 9.98 -4.75
C PHE A 126 -2.62 11.47 -4.44
N THR A 127 -1.52 12.14 -4.14
CA THR A 127 -1.51 13.58 -3.89
C THR A 127 -0.60 14.28 -4.88
N VAL A 128 -1.11 15.34 -5.50
CA VAL A 128 -0.35 16.22 -6.40
C VAL A 128 -0.54 17.64 -5.92
N LYS A 129 0.50 18.26 -5.38
CA LYS A 129 0.39 19.50 -4.61
C LYS A 129 -0.67 19.39 -3.51
N ASN A 130 -1.76 20.15 -3.58
CA ASN A 130 -2.85 20.16 -2.61
C ASN A 130 -4.08 19.35 -3.05
N GLU A 131 -4.04 18.73 -4.23
CA GLU A 131 -5.14 17.91 -4.75
C GLU A 131 -4.99 16.46 -4.33
N ILE A 132 -6.13 15.81 -4.01
CA ILE A 132 -6.20 14.40 -3.62
C ILE A 132 -7.01 13.64 -4.68
N PHE A 133 -6.45 12.53 -5.13
CA PHE A 133 -7.09 11.58 -6.04
C PHE A 133 -7.26 10.26 -5.30
N TRP A 134 -8.48 9.91 -4.92
CA TRP A 134 -8.77 8.69 -4.17
C TRP A 134 -9.32 7.60 -5.07
N GLY A 135 -8.69 6.45 -5.04
CA GLY A 135 -9.02 5.26 -5.81
C GLY A 135 -7.93 4.89 -6.82
N ASP A 136 -7.81 3.61 -7.15
CA ASP A 136 -6.88 3.17 -8.19
C ASP A 136 -7.29 3.67 -9.57
N ASP A 137 -8.58 3.86 -9.81
CA ASP A 137 -9.18 4.44 -11.01
C ASP A 137 -8.92 5.95 -11.17
N ARG A 138 -8.24 6.59 -10.19
CA ARG A 138 -7.82 7.99 -10.24
C ARG A 138 -6.33 8.18 -10.49
N LEU A 139 -5.57 7.11 -10.65
CA LEU A 139 -4.13 7.20 -10.91
C LEU A 139 -3.82 7.98 -12.19
N GLU A 140 -4.53 7.68 -13.28
CA GLU A 140 -4.32 8.36 -14.57
C GLU A 140 -4.68 9.85 -14.49
N ASP A 141 -5.72 10.20 -13.74
CA ASP A 141 -6.11 11.59 -13.50
C ASP A 141 -5.03 12.34 -12.71
N ALA A 142 -4.47 11.72 -11.67
CA ALA A 142 -3.38 12.29 -10.88
C ALA A 142 -2.11 12.50 -11.72
N ILE A 143 -1.78 11.53 -12.58
CA ILE A 143 -0.63 11.64 -13.50
C ILE A 143 -0.84 12.77 -14.52
N ARG A 144 -2.04 12.87 -15.11
CA ARG A 144 -2.38 13.92 -16.06
C ARG A 144 -2.24 15.29 -15.41
N TYR A 145 -2.84 15.48 -14.24
CA TYR A 145 -2.76 16.74 -13.48
C TYR A 145 -1.32 17.10 -13.11
N ALA A 146 -0.51 16.13 -12.69
CA ALA A 146 0.91 16.37 -12.40
C ALA A 146 1.69 16.87 -13.63
N LYS A 147 1.39 16.36 -14.82
CA LYS A 147 2.02 16.81 -16.07
C LYS A 147 1.57 18.22 -16.45
N GLU A 148 0.29 18.55 -16.33
CA GLU A 148 -0.26 19.88 -16.62
C GLU A 148 0.42 20.95 -15.80
N ILE A 149 0.49 20.78 -14.47
CA ILE A 149 1.12 21.80 -13.61
C ILE A 149 2.66 21.87 -13.76
N SER A 150 3.30 20.81 -14.26
CA SER A 150 4.74 20.83 -14.54
C SER A 150 5.04 21.62 -15.82
N SER A 151 4.17 21.54 -16.83
CA SER A 151 4.30 22.32 -18.07
C SER A 151 4.05 23.82 -17.83
N ASP A 152 3.07 24.18 -16.99
CA ASP A 152 2.80 25.58 -16.65
C ASP A 152 3.95 26.24 -15.89
N SER A 153 4.67 25.45 -15.07
CA SER A 153 5.83 25.95 -14.32
C SER A 153 7.05 26.23 -15.22
N SER A 154 7.13 25.62 -16.39
CA SER A 154 8.22 25.83 -17.37
C SER A 154 7.99 27.05 -18.28
N VAL A 155 6.77 27.55 -18.39
CA VAL A 155 6.42 28.74 -19.20
C VAL A 155 6.70 30.04 -18.44
N CYS A 156 6.73 30.05 -17.11
CA CYS A 156 7.03 31.24 -16.29
C CYS A 156 8.52 31.49 -16.04
N ALA A 157 9.42 30.70 -16.61
CA ALA A 157 10.89 30.84 -16.41
C ALA A 157 11.62 31.55 -17.58
N THR A 158 10.89 32.15 -18.50
CA THR A 158 11.48 32.91 -19.63
C THR A 158 10.87 34.32 -19.69
N ASP A 159 11.25 35.16 -18.73
CA ASP A 159 11.25 36.64 -18.84
C ASP A 159 12.42 37.23 -18.06
#